data_d4dc76427ce32cc6b3cff0f21d796f6d
#
_entry.id   d4dc76427ce32cc6b3cff0f21d796f6d
#
_cell.length_a   1.000
_cell.length_b   1.000
_cell.length_c   1.000
_cell.angle_alpha   90.00
_cell.angle_beta   90.00
_cell.angle_gamma   90.00
#
_symmetry.space_group_name_H-M   'P 1'
#
loop_
_entity.id
_entity.type
_entity.pdbx_description
1 polymer ?
#
loop_
_entity_poly.entity_id
_entity_poly.type
_entity_poly.pdbx_seq_one_letter_code
_entity_poly.pdbx_strand_id
1 'polypeptide(L)'
;MFAMTNPALAAPLRARRQPLPAPRRALCVASASGSIRREVLDRSGRSKLNTVDDRNFYAMPRLCTHVDDAFLGQLTELYRQKIPPGGKVFDICSSWVSHLPEDVRYEEVVGHGMNAEELMKNPRLDSFFVKNLNAEDADGFAAADQSFDAVLCCVSVQYLQRPEAVFAEVFRVLKPGGCFIVSFSNRMFYEKALAAWRDGTGYSRAQLVKEYFGAVEGFTKPEVITHVGGAPDVSLVGKLQNFLKRTQGDPFYAVVAHRNFKPINE
;
A
#
# COMPACT_ATOMS: atom_id res chain seq x y z
N MET A 1 -55.38 -9.81 11.55
CA MET A 1 -54.03 -10.38 11.43
C MET A 1 -53.37 -9.70 10.21
N PHE A 2 -52.73 -8.55 10.43
CA PHE A 2 -52.11 -7.76 9.39
C PHE A 2 -50.62 -7.99 9.44
N ALA A 3 -50.07 -8.59 8.40
CA ALA A 3 -48.64 -8.78 8.22
C ALA A 3 -47.99 -7.44 7.78
N MET A 4 -47.17 -6.85 8.62
CA MET A 4 -46.32 -5.72 8.24
C MET A 4 -45.10 -6.24 7.45
N THR A 5 -45.08 -5.97 6.18
CA THR A 5 -43.94 -6.16 5.31
C THR A 5 -42.92 -5.02 5.56
N ASN A 6 -41.77 -5.37 6.03
CA ASN A 6 -40.63 -4.46 6.24
C ASN A 6 -40.03 -4.13 4.88
N PRO A 7 -39.94 -2.86 4.43
CA PRO A 7 -39.23 -2.54 3.21
C PRO A 7 -37.71 -2.61 3.48
N ALA A 8 -37.06 -3.58 2.84
CA ALA A 8 -35.61 -3.66 2.77
C ALA A 8 -35.06 -2.33 2.20
N LEU A 9 -34.26 -1.61 3.00
CA LEU A 9 -33.50 -0.45 2.57
C LEU A 9 -32.50 -0.91 1.50
N ALA A 10 -32.85 -0.68 0.23
CA ALA A 10 -31.93 -0.83 -0.89
C ALA A 10 -30.76 0.16 -0.69
N ALA A 11 -29.55 -0.38 -0.59
CA ALA A 11 -28.34 0.45 -0.59
C ALA A 11 -28.28 1.26 -1.89
N PRO A 12 -27.90 2.54 -1.85
CA PRO A 12 -27.79 3.35 -3.06
C PRO A 12 -26.76 2.73 -4.00
N LEU A 13 -27.17 2.51 -5.26
CA LEU A 13 -26.29 2.12 -6.37
C LEU A 13 -25.12 3.11 -6.44
N ARG A 14 -23.92 2.67 -6.06
CA ARG A 14 -22.68 3.45 -6.24
C ARG A 14 -22.56 3.78 -7.73
N ALA A 15 -22.31 5.05 -8.04
CA ALA A 15 -22.02 5.53 -9.38
C ALA A 15 -20.91 4.68 -10.02
N ARG A 16 -21.01 4.39 -11.32
CA ARG A 16 -20.00 3.64 -12.07
C ARG A 16 -18.63 4.28 -11.88
N ARG A 17 -17.68 3.49 -11.39
CA ARG A 17 -16.26 3.89 -11.26
C ARG A 17 -15.74 4.28 -12.62
N GLN A 18 -15.20 5.48 -12.72
CA GLN A 18 -14.56 5.98 -13.93
C GLN A 18 -13.06 6.16 -13.67
N PRO A 19 -12.21 5.84 -14.66
CA PRO A 19 -10.81 6.22 -14.58
C PRO A 19 -10.70 7.75 -14.50
N LEU A 20 -9.81 8.24 -13.62
CA LEU A 20 -9.49 9.66 -13.55
C LEU A 20 -8.92 10.12 -14.91
N PRO A 21 -9.28 11.31 -15.40
CA PRO A 21 -8.65 11.86 -16.60
C PRO A 21 -7.15 12.01 -16.37
N ALA A 22 -6.35 11.77 -17.43
CA ALA A 22 -4.90 11.99 -17.37
C ALA A 22 -4.60 13.41 -16.86
N PRO A 23 -3.61 13.60 -15.97
CA PRO A 23 -3.32 14.90 -15.38
C PRO A 23 -3.00 15.90 -16.51
N ARG A 24 -3.77 17.00 -16.56
CA ARG A 24 -3.37 18.16 -17.37
C ARG A 24 -2.06 18.66 -16.76
N ARG A 25 -1.04 18.91 -17.61
CA ARG A 25 0.20 19.58 -17.22
C ARG A 25 -0.15 20.82 -16.38
N ALA A 26 -0.11 20.69 -15.08
CA ALA A 26 -0.16 21.84 -14.18
C ALA A 26 1.22 22.50 -14.26
N LEU A 27 1.21 23.83 -14.45
CA LEU A 27 2.39 24.67 -14.32
C LEU A 27 3.13 24.27 -13.02
N CYS A 28 4.45 24.08 -13.14
CA CYS A 28 5.35 23.79 -12.03
C CYS A 28 5.22 24.84 -10.93
N VAL A 29 4.31 24.63 -10.00
CA VAL A 29 4.50 25.09 -8.64
C VAL A 29 5.49 24.09 -8.06
N ALA A 30 6.61 24.54 -7.49
CA ALA A 30 7.59 23.69 -6.83
C ALA A 30 6.83 22.78 -5.84
N SER A 31 6.60 21.53 -6.25
CA SER A 31 5.86 20.58 -5.46
C SER A 31 6.73 20.27 -4.24
N ALA A 32 6.17 20.34 -3.04
CA ALA A 32 6.79 19.92 -1.80
C ALA A 32 6.87 18.38 -1.72
N SER A 33 7.41 17.74 -2.78
CA SER A 33 7.79 16.33 -2.72
C SER A 33 8.82 16.17 -1.61
N GLY A 34 8.76 15.06 -0.87
CA GLY A 34 9.73 14.79 0.19
C GLY A 34 11.15 14.88 -0.37
N SER A 35 12.04 15.60 0.34
CA SER A 35 13.45 15.69 -0.04
C SER A 35 14.11 14.33 0.09
N ILE A 36 14.68 13.80 -1.01
CA ILE A 36 15.41 12.54 -1.01
C ILE A 36 16.84 12.83 -0.54
N ARG A 37 17.22 12.30 0.63
CA ARG A 37 18.54 12.52 1.25
C ARG A 37 19.63 11.64 0.65
N ARG A 38 19.27 10.44 0.20
CA ARG A 38 20.20 9.45 -0.34
C ARG A 38 19.48 8.39 -1.14
N GLU A 39 20.18 7.73 -2.03
CA GLU A 39 19.77 6.47 -2.62
C GLU A 39 20.04 5.32 -1.64
N VAL A 40 19.11 4.37 -1.53
CA VAL A 40 19.21 3.19 -0.65
C VAL A 40 19.85 2.03 -1.38
N LEU A 41 19.48 1.84 -2.64
CA LEU A 41 19.97 0.76 -3.47
C LEU A 41 20.86 1.30 -4.60
N ASP A 42 21.94 0.60 -4.85
CA ASP A 42 22.73 0.76 -6.04
C ASP A 42 22.01 0.17 -7.28
N ARG A 43 22.62 0.31 -8.45
CA ARG A 43 22.08 -0.21 -9.71
C ARG A 43 21.89 -1.73 -9.67
N SER A 44 22.77 -2.47 -9.00
CA SER A 44 22.69 -3.93 -8.91
C SER A 44 21.51 -4.36 -8.03
N GLY A 45 21.32 -3.73 -6.89
CA GLY A 45 20.19 -3.97 -5.98
C GLY A 45 18.83 -3.69 -6.59
N ARG A 46 18.76 -2.72 -7.55
CA ARG A 46 17.52 -2.35 -8.29
C ARG A 46 17.22 -3.29 -9.46
N SER A 47 18.12 -4.21 -9.80
CA SER A 47 17.96 -5.09 -10.97
C SER A 47 16.86 -6.13 -10.76
N LYS A 48 16.19 -6.50 -11.85
CA LYS A 48 15.21 -7.59 -11.94
C LYS A 48 15.76 -8.69 -12.84
N LEU A 49 15.39 -9.95 -12.62
CA LEU A 49 15.73 -11.04 -13.54
C LEU A 49 14.93 -10.91 -14.85
N ASN A 50 13.65 -10.64 -14.73
CA ASN A 50 12.78 -10.39 -15.87
C ASN A 50 12.72 -8.88 -16.14
N THR A 51 13.39 -8.44 -17.20
CA THR A 51 13.49 -7.04 -17.64
C THR A 51 12.42 -6.63 -18.66
N VAL A 52 11.49 -7.53 -19.01
CA VAL A 52 10.33 -7.19 -19.84
C VAL A 52 9.54 -6.06 -19.17
N ASP A 53 9.08 -5.10 -19.95
CA ASP A 53 8.27 -3.96 -19.45
C ASP A 53 7.15 -4.45 -18.52
N ASP A 54 7.03 -3.81 -17.36
CA ASP A 54 6.05 -4.19 -16.37
C ASP A 54 4.62 -4.10 -16.92
N ARG A 55 4.33 -3.21 -17.88
CA ARG A 55 3.04 -3.14 -18.58
C ARG A 55 2.68 -4.45 -19.26
N ASN A 56 3.63 -5.11 -19.90
CA ASN A 56 3.39 -6.40 -20.54
C ASN A 56 3.19 -7.52 -19.51
N PHE A 57 3.96 -7.50 -18.42
CA PHE A 57 3.83 -8.48 -17.34
C PHE A 57 2.48 -8.41 -16.63
N TYR A 58 1.95 -7.20 -16.42
CA TYR A 58 0.67 -6.96 -15.75
C TYR A 58 -0.50 -6.79 -16.72
N ALA A 59 -0.33 -7.02 -18.04
CA ALA A 59 -1.39 -6.88 -19.03
C ALA A 59 -2.58 -7.84 -18.78
N MET A 60 -2.30 -9.07 -18.34
CA MET A 60 -3.34 -10.06 -18.02
C MET A 60 -3.79 -9.89 -16.57
N PRO A 61 -5.10 -9.68 -16.32
CA PRO A 61 -5.63 -9.50 -14.97
C PRO A 61 -5.47 -10.78 -14.13
N ARG A 62 -5.10 -10.61 -12.87
CA ARG A 62 -4.94 -11.68 -11.87
C ARG A 62 -5.92 -11.47 -10.73
N LEU A 63 -7.08 -12.12 -10.81
CA LEU A 63 -8.14 -12.00 -9.81
C LEU A 63 -7.98 -13.06 -8.71
N CYS A 64 -6.83 -13.07 -8.08
CA CYS A 64 -6.53 -13.96 -6.96
C CYS A 64 -5.80 -13.17 -5.85
N THR A 65 -5.94 -13.64 -4.62
CA THR A 65 -5.13 -13.16 -3.50
C THR A 65 -3.73 -13.76 -3.59
N HIS A 66 -2.71 -12.96 -3.29
CA HIS A 66 -1.31 -13.39 -3.36
C HIS A 66 -0.77 -13.81 -2.00
N VAL A 67 -1.58 -13.74 -0.96
CA VAL A 67 -1.30 -14.13 0.42
C VAL A 67 -2.51 -14.83 1.01
N ASP A 68 -2.30 -15.55 2.10
CA ASP A 68 -3.35 -16.34 2.75
C ASP A 68 -4.30 -15.49 3.63
N ASP A 69 -5.40 -16.12 4.05
CA ASP A 69 -6.43 -15.46 4.87
C ASP A 69 -5.91 -15.01 6.24
N ALA A 70 -4.90 -15.69 6.79
CA ALA A 70 -4.30 -15.30 8.07
C ALA A 70 -3.52 -13.99 7.94
N PHE A 71 -2.79 -13.81 6.85
CA PHE A 71 -2.16 -12.54 6.50
C PHE A 71 -3.22 -11.45 6.27
N LEU A 72 -4.26 -11.74 5.49
CA LEU A 72 -5.31 -10.79 5.14
C LEU A 72 -6.07 -10.32 6.39
N GLY A 73 -6.37 -11.22 7.32
CA GLY A 73 -7.00 -10.87 8.59
C GLY A 73 -6.18 -9.89 9.41
N GLN A 74 -4.86 -10.11 9.50
CA GLN A 74 -3.95 -9.19 10.19
C GLN A 74 -3.85 -7.84 9.47
N LEU A 75 -3.80 -7.85 8.13
CA LEU A 75 -3.74 -6.63 7.34
C LEU A 75 -4.98 -5.77 7.51
N THR A 76 -6.17 -6.37 7.42
CA THR A 76 -7.45 -5.69 7.60
C THR A 76 -7.56 -5.09 9.01
N GLU A 77 -7.10 -5.81 10.03
CA GLU A 77 -7.10 -5.31 11.40
C GLU A 77 -6.07 -4.17 11.59
N LEU A 78 -4.90 -4.26 10.96
CA LEU A 78 -3.92 -3.17 10.95
C LEU A 78 -4.52 -1.90 10.33
N TYR A 79 -5.22 -2.03 9.21
CA TYR A 79 -5.89 -0.91 8.57
C TYR A 79 -6.97 -0.30 9.45
N ARG A 80 -7.75 -1.12 10.17
CA ARG A 80 -8.74 -0.67 11.15
C ARG A 80 -8.13 0.18 12.25
N GLN A 81 -6.95 -0.21 12.74
CA GLN A 81 -6.26 0.48 13.84
C GLN A 81 -5.55 1.76 13.41
N LYS A 82 -5.02 1.81 12.18
CA LYS A 82 -4.13 2.90 11.74
C LYS A 82 -4.83 3.94 10.87
N ILE A 83 -5.91 3.59 10.17
CA ILE A 83 -6.59 4.50 9.24
C ILE A 83 -7.84 5.08 9.92
N PRO A 84 -7.95 6.41 10.06
CA PRO A 84 -9.12 7.02 10.69
C PRO A 84 -10.38 6.77 9.85
N PRO A 85 -11.51 6.37 10.48
CA PRO A 85 -12.80 6.34 9.80
C PRO A 85 -13.13 7.71 9.17
N GLY A 86 -13.69 7.70 7.97
CA GLY A 86 -13.96 8.94 7.21
C GLY A 86 -12.73 9.57 6.56
N GLY A 87 -11.53 9.00 6.74
CA GLY A 87 -10.31 9.49 6.08
C GLY A 87 -10.29 9.21 4.57
N LYS A 88 -9.42 9.93 3.85
CA LYS A 88 -9.10 9.66 2.44
C LYS A 88 -7.93 8.70 2.34
N VAL A 89 -8.10 7.64 1.56
CA VAL A 89 -7.13 6.55 1.42
C VAL A 89 -6.62 6.47 0.00
N PHE A 90 -5.31 6.32 -0.16
CA PHE A 90 -4.69 6.06 -1.45
C PHE A 90 -4.01 4.69 -1.45
N ASP A 91 -4.52 3.77 -2.25
CA ASP A 91 -4.03 2.40 -2.37
C ASP A 91 -3.13 2.29 -3.61
N ILE A 92 -1.80 2.39 -3.41
CA ILE A 92 -0.81 2.29 -4.48
C ILE A 92 -0.43 0.85 -4.78
N CYS A 93 -0.17 0.57 -6.06
CA CYS A 93 0.06 -0.80 -6.55
C CYS A 93 -1.10 -1.74 -6.20
N SER A 94 -2.31 -1.19 -6.22
CA SER A 94 -3.57 -1.87 -5.95
C SER A 94 -3.96 -2.81 -7.09
N SER A 95 -4.93 -3.66 -6.83
CA SER A 95 -5.52 -4.61 -7.75
C SER A 95 -7.05 -4.68 -7.55
N TRP A 96 -7.64 -5.84 -7.76
CA TRP A 96 -9.09 -6.06 -7.65
C TRP A 96 -9.64 -6.02 -6.21
N VAL A 97 -8.78 -5.89 -5.20
CA VAL A 97 -9.14 -5.82 -3.78
C VAL A 97 -8.13 -4.97 -3.00
N SER A 98 -8.61 -4.19 -2.04
CA SER A 98 -7.78 -3.31 -1.18
C SER A 98 -7.63 -3.83 0.25
N HIS A 99 -8.30 -4.91 0.63
CA HIS A 99 -8.31 -5.49 1.99
C HIS A 99 -8.70 -4.50 3.11
N LEU A 100 -9.36 -3.40 2.76
CA LEU A 100 -9.88 -2.44 3.73
C LEU A 100 -11.06 -3.04 4.51
N PRO A 101 -11.21 -2.75 5.82
CA PRO A 101 -12.32 -3.24 6.63
C PRO A 101 -13.67 -2.89 5.99
N GLU A 102 -14.55 -3.88 5.84
CA GLU A 102 -15.84 -3.69 5.15
C GLU A 102 -16.81 -2.80 5.94
N ASP A 103 -16.73 -2.86 7.26
CA ASP A 103 -17.55 -2.09 8.21
C ASP A 103 -17.09 -0.64 8.41
N VAL A 104 -15.89 -0.28 7.93
CA VAL A 104 -15.37 1.09 8.01
C VAL A 104 -15.64 1.85 6.70
N ARG A 105 -16.22 3.04 6.85
CA ARG A 105 -16.45 3.97 5.74
C ARG A 105 -15.31 4.97 5.66
N TYR A 106 -14.85 5.22 4.44
CA TYR A 106 -13.86 6.24 4.11
C TYR A 106 -14.52 7.32 3.24
N GLU A 107 -14.03 8.56 3.30
CA GLU A 107 -14.52 9.66 2.47
C GLU A 107 -14.25 9.37 0.99
N GLU A 108 -13.04 8.93 0.69
CA GLU A 108 -12.60 8.60 -0.66
C GLU A 108 -11.51 7.52 -0.61
N VAL A 109 -11.57 6.56 -1.53
CA VAL A 109 -10.52 5.56 -1.73
C VAL A 109 -10.08 5.63 -3.19
N VAL A 110 -8.86 6.12 -3.41
CA VAL A 110 -8.25 6.21 -4.74
C VAL A 110 -7.32 5.03 -4.94
N GLY A 111 -7.41 4.37 -6.10
CA GLY A 111 -6.52 3.26 -6.48
C GLY A 111 -5.48 3.67 -7.51
N HIS A 112 -4.29 3.12 -7.39
CA HIS A 112 -3.29 3.14 -8.44
C HIS A 112 -2.79 1.73 -8.70
N GLY A 113 -2.65 1.32 -9.95
CA GLY A 113 -2.14 -0.01 -10.33
C GLY A 113 -1.68 -0.08 -11.76
N MET A 114 -1.40 -1.28 -12.23
CA MET A 114 -0.92 -1.55 -13.58
C MET A 114 -1.99 -2.11 -14.51
N ASN A 115 -3.13 -2.60 -13.99
CA ASN A 115 -4.20 -3.22 -14.77
C ASN A 115 -5.55 -2.57 -14.46
N ALA A 116 -6.14 -1.92 -15.47
CA ALA A 116 -7.42 -1.22 -15.32
C ALA A 116 -8.59 -2.19 -15.03
N GLU A 117 -8.57 -3.41 -15.58
CA GLU A 117 -9.64 -4.39 -15.37
C GLU A 117 -9.67 -4.86 -13.91
N GLU A 118 -8.48 -5.11 -13.31
CA GLU A 118 -8.38 -5.42 -11.89
C GLU A 118 -8.93 -4.28 -11.03
N LEU A 119 -8.47 -3.05 -11.28
CA LEU A 119 -8.91 -1.87 -10.51
C LEU A 119 -10.42 -1.61 -10.64
N MET A 120 -11.00 -1.81 -11.81
CA MET A 120 -12.46 -1.69 -12.01
C MET A 120 -13.26 -2.70 -11.16
N LYS A 121 -12.69 -3.87 -10.89
CA LYS A 121 -13.34 -4.92 -10.07
C LYS A 121 -13.19 -4.69 -8.57
N ASN A 122 -12.32 -3.78 -8.13
CA ASN A 122 -12.11 -3.51 -6.72
C ASN A 122 -13.32 -2.78 -6.11
N PRO A 123 -14.07 -3.41 -5.17
CA PRO A 123 -15.31 -2.85 -4.63
C PRO A 123 -15.07 -1.65 -3.70
N ARG A 124 -13.85 -1.41 -3.29
CA ARG A 124 -13.50 -0.34 -2.33
C ARG A 124 -13.08 0.97 -2.99
N LEU A 125 -12.66 0.93 -4.27
CA LEU A 125 -12.18 2.13 -4.97
C LEU A 125 -13.34 3.00 -5.43
N ASP A 126 -13.27 4.29 -5.17
CA ASP A 126 -14.17 5.32 -5.74
C ASP A 126 -13.64 5.77 -7.10
N SER A 127 -12.33 5.89 -7.25
CA SER A 127 -11.65 6.23 -8.49
C SER A 127 -10.28 5.53 -8.57
N PHE A 128 -9.69 5.49 -9.75
CA PHE A 128 -8.35 4.92 -9.95
C PHE A 128 -7.65 5.50 -11.17
N PHE A 129 -6.35 5.29 -11.26
CA PHE A 129 -5.55 5.54 -12.46
C PHE A 129 -4.50 4.43 -12.66
N VAL A 130 -4.08 4.26 -13.93
CA VAL A 130 -3.06 3.28 -14.32
C VAL A 130 -1.75 4.00 -14.65
N LYS A 131 -0.66 3.60 -13.99
CA LYS A 131 0.66 4.19 -14.21
C LYS A 131 1.75 3.18 -13.86
N ASN A 132 2.85 3.17 -14.65
CA ASN A 132 4.04 2.41 -14.30
C ASN A 132 4.98 3.29 -13.45
N LEU A 133 5.11 3.00 -12.15
CA LEU A 133 6.00 3.74 -11.25
C LEU A 133 7.50 3.49 -11.49
N ASN A 134 7.83 2.48 -12.29
CA ASN A 134 9.20 2.17 -12.69
C ASN A 134 9.61 2.86 -14.01
N ALA A 135 8.67 3.50 -14.71
CA ALA A 135 8.99 4.24 -15.93
C ALA A 135 9.93 5.42 -15.63
N GLU A 136 10.85 5.70 -16.56
CA GLU A 136 11.83 6.78 -16.39
C GLU A 136 11.18 8.17 -16.34
N ASP A 137 10.08 8.35 -17.05
CA ASP A 137 9.27 9.57 -17.14
C ASP A 137 8.13 9.63 -16.10
N ALA A 138 8.19 8.80 -15.06
CA ALA A 138 7.17 8.81 -14.02
C ALA A 138 7.20 10.13 -13.23
N ASP A 139 6.28 11.02 -13.55
CA ASP A 139 6.14 12.41 -13.04
C ASP A 139 5.26 12.51 -11.77
N GLY A 140 5.37 11.55 -10.86
CA GLY A 140 4.60 11.54 -9.61
C GLY A 140 3.17 10.99 -9.74
N PHE A 141 2.39 11.12 -8.67
CA PHE A 141 0.99 10.66 -8.66
C PHE A 141 0.04 11.74 -9.18
N ALA A 142 -1.03 11.31 -9.86
CA ALA A 142 -2.14 12.17 -10.27
C ALA A 142 -3.03 12.52 -9.05
N ALA A 143 -2.42 13.14 -8.03
CA ALA A 143 -3.06 13.48 -6.77
C ALA A 143 -2.48 14.82 -6.25
N ALA A 144 -3.32 15.60 -5.57
CA ALA A 144 -2.91 16.85 -4.96
C ALA A 144 -2.00 16.64 -3.74
N ASP A 145 -1.22 17.65 -3.39
CA ASP A 145 -0.42 17.66 -2.17
C ASP A 145 -1.34 17.55 -0.94
N GLN A 146 -0.88 16.84 0.08
CA GLN A 146 -1.54 16.77 1.39
C GLN A 146 -3.04 16.42 1.31
N SER A 147 -3.39 15.46 0.45
CA SER A 147 -4.79 15.09 0.17
C SER A 147 -5.25 13.83 0.89
N PHE A 148 -4.33 12.94 1.32
CA PHE A 148 -4.68 11.65 1.91
C PHE A 148 -4.30 11.54 3.39
N ASP A 149 -5.16 10.86 4.14
CA ASP A 149 -4.94 10.51 5.55
C ASP A 149 -4.10 9.22 5.66
N ALA A 150 -4.19 8.33 4.68
CA ALA A 150 -3.39 7.12 4.61
C ALA A 150 -3.01 6.77 3.17
N VAL A 151 -1.80 6.24 2.98
CA VAL A 151 -1.35 5.59 1.76
C VAL A 151 -1.00 4.13 2.07
N LEU A 152 -1.42 3.21 1.20
CA LEU A 152 -1.23 1.77 1.36
C LEU A 152 -0.37 1.23 0.23
N CYS A 153 0.52 0.29 0.54
CA CYS A 153 1.25 -0.51 -0.45
C CYS A 153 1.27 -1.96 0.02
N CYS A 154 0.38 -2.78 -0.52
CA CYS A 154 0.25 -4.17 -0.11
C CYS A 154 1.02 -5.10 -1.06
N VAL A 155 1.93 -5.89 -0.53
CA VAL A 155 2.70 -6.96 -1.22
C VAL A 155 3.30 -6.52 -2.57
N SER A 156 3.74 -5.27 -2.67
CA SER A 156 4.15 -4.68 -3.95
C SER A 156 5.45 -3.87 -3.90
N VAL A 157 5.91 -3.44 -2.73
CA VAL A 157 7.12 -2.63 -2.54
C VAL A 157 8.38 -3.28 -3.15
N GLN A 158 8.44 -4.60 -3.19
CA GLN A 158 9.53 -5.40 -3.74
C GLN A 158 9.74 -5.26 -5.24
N TYR A 159 8.81 -4.61 -5.94
CA TYR A 159 8.88 -4.42 -7.40
C TYR A 159 9.25 -2.99 -7.80
N LEU A 160 9.36 -2.07 -6.84
CA LEU A 160 9.68 -0.66 -7.07
C LEU A 160 11.18 -0.47 -7.31
N GLN A 161 11.58 -0.14 -8.55
CA GLN A 161 12.99 0.10 -8.90
C GLN A 161 13.48 1.48 -8.45
N ARG A 162 12.56 2.41 -8.19
CA ARG A 162 12.84 3.78 -7.71
C ARG A 162 12.05 4.05 -6.42
N PRO A 163 12.27 3.24 -5.36
CA PRO A 163 11.47 3.31 -4.14
C PRO A 163 11.55 4.68 -3.46
N GLU A 164 12.72 5.34 -3.48
CA GLU A 164 12.88 6.64 -2.86
C GLU A 164 11.99 7.70 -3.54
N ALA A 165 11.89 7.69 -4.86
CA ALA A 165 11.02 8.60 -5.61
C ALA A 165 9.54 8.35 -5.30
N VAL A 166 9.13 7.08 -5.21
CA VAL A 166 7.76 6.70 -4.82
C VAL A 166 7.46 7.14 -3.40
N PHE A 167 8.38 6.94 -2.44
CA PHE A 167 8.20 7.34 -1.05
C PHE A 167 8.17 8.87 -0.90
N ALA A 168 8.95 9.61 -1.68
CA ALA A 168 8.91 11.06 -1.74
C ALA A 168 7.55 11.58 -2.25
N GLU A 169 6.98 10.93 -3.26
CA GLU A 169 5.65 11.25 -3.77
C GLU A 169 4.55 10.86 -2.77
N VAL A 170 4.68 9.73 -2.07
CA VAL A 170 3.78 9.36 -0.97
C VAL A 170 3.84 10.44 0.12
N PHE A 171 5.04 10.91 0.47
CA PHE A 171 5.18 12.01 1.43
C PHE A 171 4.45 13.26 0.96
N ARG A 172 4.55 13.64 -0.32
CA ARG A 172 3.88 14.81 -0.89
C ARG A 172 2.37 14.74 -0.72
N VAL A 173 1.77 13.60 -1.08
CA VAL A 173 0.30 13.45 -1.08
C VAL A 173 -0.30 13.17 0.30
N LEU A 174 0.49 12.73 1.28
CA LEU A 174 0.03 12.54 2.65
C LEU A 174 -0.21 13.89 3.35
N LYS A 175 -1.32 14.01 4.07
CA LYS A 175 -1.53 15.10 5.03
C LYS A 175 -0.51 15.02 6.17
N PRO A 176 -0.17 16.15 6.82
CA PRO A 176 0.58 16.10 8.09
C PRO A 176 -0.11 15.16 9.09
N GLY A 177 0.65 14.24 9.68
CA GLY A 177 0.13 13.18 10.55
C GLY A 177 -0.44 11.96 9.82
N GLY A 178 -0.67 12.02 8.52
CA GLY A 178 -1.11 10.88 7.72
C GLY A 178 -0.08 9.74 7.70
N CYS A 179 -0.52 8.50 7.55
CA CYS A 179 0.33 7.32 7.62
C CYS A 179 0.59 6.67 6.24
N PHE A 180 1.79 6.12 6.07
CA PHE A 180 2.11 5.20 4.98
C PHE A 180 2.30 3.81 5.53
N ILE A 181 1.52 2.84 5.05
CA ILE A 181 1.53 1.44 5.47
C ILE A 181 2.05 0.59 4.32
N VAL A 182 3.23 0.00 4.50
CA VAL A 182 3.83 -0.94 3.55
C VAL A 182 3.79 -2.33 4.16
N SER A 183 3.01 -3.24 3.56
CA SER A 183 2.88 -4.62 4.03
C SER A 183 3.42 -5.62 3.02
N PHE A 184 3.99 -6.71 3.50
CA PHE A 184 4.58 -7.76 2.67
C PHE A 184 4.70 -9.09 3.43
N SER A 185 4.87 -10.17 2.65
CA SER A 185 5.16 -11.52 3.15
C SER A 185 6.44 -12.07 2.51
N ASN A 186 6.61 -13.38 2.53
CA ASN A 186 7.61 -14.09 1.75
C ASN A 186 7.18 -14.33 0.28
N ARG A 187 5.90 -14.04 -0.06
CA ARG A 187 5.36 -14.19 -1.41
C ARG A 187 5.85 -13.11 -2.34
N MET A 188 6.22 -13.48 -3.55
CA MET A 188 6.61 -12.56 -4.62
C MET A 188 6.62 -13.23 -5.98
N PHE A 189 6.51 -12.44 -7.03
CA PHE A 189 6.92 -12.84 -8.37
C PHE A 189 8.45 -12.77 -8.43
N TYR A 190 9.11 -13.90 -8.22
CA TYR A 190 10.57 -13.96 -7.99
C TYR A 190 11.37 -13.22 -9.08
N GLU A 191 11.02 -13.41 -10.35
CA GLU A 191 11.74 -12.78 -11.46
C GLU A 191 11.54 -11.25 -11.54
N LYS A 192 10.42 -10.75 -11.01
CA LYS A 192 10.08 -9.31 -11.00
C LYS A 192 10.55 -8.60 -9.73
N ALA A 193 10.87 -9.33 -8.68
CA ALA A 193 11.38 -8.74 -7.46
C ALA A 193 12.81 -8.21 -7.65
N LEU A 194 13.11 -7.12 -6.95
CA LEU A 194 14.44 -6.53 -6.94
C LEU A 194 15.49 -7.51 -6.39
N ALA A 195 16.73 -7.45 -6.90
CA ALA A 195 17.84 -8.26 -6.41
C ALA A 195 18.02 -8.13 -4.90
N ALA A 196 18.01 -6.92 -4.37
CA ALA A 196 18.11 -6.67 -2.93
C ALA A 196 16.96 -7.27 -2.09
N TRP A 197 15.85 -7.67 -2.73
CA TRP A 197 14.71 -8.28 -2.05
C TRP A 197 14.69 -9.80 -2.12
N ARG A 198 15.08 -10.36 -3.28
CA ARG A 198 14.92 -11.81 -3.59
C ARG A 198 15.51 -12.72 -2.52
N ASP A 199 16.77 -12.47 -2.16
CA ASP A 199 17.52 -13.32 -1.25
C ASP A 199 17.44 -12.85 0.22
N GLY A 200 16.60 -11.84 0.47
CA GLY A 200 16.40 -11.27 1.79
C GLY A 200 15.50 -12.14 2.68
N THR A 201 15.79 -12.11 3.98
CA THR A 201 14.89 -12.62 5.02
C THR A 201 13.77 -11.62 5.32
N GLY A 202 12.71 -12.02 6.04
CA GLY A 202 11.68 -11.08 6.48
C GLY A 202 12.26 -9.89 7.28
N TYR A 203 13.28 -10.15 8.10
CA TYR A 203 13.99 -9.11 8.85
C TYR A 203 14.73 -8.13 7.92
N SER A 204 15.57 -8.63 7.01
CA SER A 204 16.33 -7.76 6.11
C SER A 204 15.42 -6.96 5.17
N ARG A 205 14.30 -7.53 4.71
CA ARG A 205 13.27 -6.84 3.93
C ARG A 205 12.61 -5.72 4.73
N ALA A 206 12.29 -5.97 6.01
CA ALA A 206 11.76 -4.93 6.90
C ALA A 206 12.77 -3.80 7.12
N GLN A 207 14.06 -4.12 7.29
CA GLN A 207 15.11 -3.10 7.39
C GLN A 207 15.23 -2.31 6.08
N LEU A 208 15.18 -2.97 4.93
CA LEU A 208 15.22 -2.29 3.62
C LEU A 208 14.07 -1.29 3.46
N VAL A 209 12.84 -1.67 3.84
CA VAL A 209 11.69 -0.73 3.79
C VAL A 209 11.89 0.43 4.77
N LYS A 210 12.45 0.19 5.97
CA LYS A 210 12.80 1.28 6.91
C LYS A 210 13.82 2.24 6.30
N GLU A 211 14.79 1.73 5.53
CA GLU A 211 15.78 2.55 4.83
C GLU A 211 15.11 3.43 3.76
N TYR A 212 14.09 2.92 3.04
CA TYR A 212 13.33 3.73 2.10
C TYR A 212 12.61 4.90 2.79
N PHE A 213 11.98 4.66 3.95
CA PHE A 213 11.42 5.75 4.77
C PHE A 213 12.50 6.74 5.22
N GLY A 214 13.64 6.23 5.71
CA GLY A 214 14.76 7.06 6.18
C GLY A 214 15.46 7.85 5.07
N ALA A 215 15.30 7.44 3.81
CA ALA A 215 15.84 8.15 2.66
C ALA A 215 15.06 9.42 2.31
N VAL A 216 13.82 9.54 2.77
CA VAL A 216 12.96 10.69 2.52
C VAL A 216 12.81 11.51 3.80
N GLU A 217 13.08 12.81 3.70
CA GLU A 217 12.96 13.72 4.83
C GLU A 217 11.51 13.93 5.24
N GLY A 218 11.26 13.95 6.55
CA GLY A 218 9.95 14.30 7.12
C GLY A 218 9.08 13.13 7.54
N PHE A 219 9.43 11.88 7.25
CA PHE A 219 8.78 10.74 7.87
C PHE A 219 9.23 10.56 9.33
N THR A 220 8.31 10.11 10.19
CA THR A 220 8.63 9.66 11.54
C THR A 220 9.51 8.40 11.50
N LYS A 221 10.09 8.03 12.64
CA LYS A 221 10.79 6.74 12.75
C LYS A 221 9.83 5.58 12.41
N PRO A 222 10.16 4.74 11.42
CA PRO A 222 9.28 3.65 11.02
C PRO A 222 9.12 2.58 12.09
N GLU A 223 7.87 2.16 12.32
CA GLU A 223 7.49 1.03 13.17
C GLU A 223 7.40 -0.25 12.33
N VAL A 224 8.00 -1.36 12.81
CA VAL A 224 7.84 -2.68 12.20
C VAL A 224 6.85 -3.50 13.00
N ILE A 225 5.81 -3.99 12.33
CA ILE A 225 4.73 -4.77 12.91
C ILE A 225 4.76 -6.17 12.28
N THR A 226 4.87 -7.20 13.10
CA THR A 226 4.92 -8.61 12.67
C THR A 226 3.73 -9.42 13.16
N HIS A 227 2.86 -8.80 13.91
CA HIS A 227 1.61 -9.39 14.41
C HIS A 227 0.63 -8.29 14.79
N VAL A 228 -0.62 -8.48 14.39
CA VAL A 228 -1.74 -7.59 14.70
C VAL A 228 -2.83 -8.45 15.38
N GLY A 229 -3.27 -8.03 16.55
CA GLY A 229 -4.28 -8.75 17.35
C GLY A 229 -3.93 -8.76 18.83
N GLY A 230 -4.89 -9.17 19.69
CA GLY A 230 -4.84 -9.06 21.16
C GLY A 230 -3.52 -9.50 21.80
N ALA A 231 -3.33 -9.07 23.04
CA ALA A 231 -2.13 -9.37 23.82
C ALA A 231 -1.72 -10.85 23.62
N PRO A 232 -0.43 -11.12 23.34
CA PRO A 232 0.02 -12.49 23.13
C PRO A 232 -0.36 -13.30 24.37
N ASP A 233 -1.08 -14.42 24.15
CA ASP A 233 -1.31 -15.38 25.21
C ASP A 233 0.07 -15.86 25.73
N VAL A 234 0.47 -15.34 26.88
CA VAL A 234 1.77 -15.61 27.49
C VAL A 234 1.83 -17.00 28.14
N SER A 235 0.70 -17.74 28.15
CA SER A 235 0.68 -19.13 28.60
C SER A 235 1.57 -20.02 27.72
N LEU A 236 2.12 -21.08 28.26
CA LEU A 236 2.92 -22.06 27.50
C LEU A 236 2.13 -22.65 26.33
N VAL A 237 0.83 -22.90 26.53
CA VAL A 237 -0.09 -23.43 25.51
C VAL A 237 -0.34 -22.39 24.42
N GLY A 238 -0.58 -21.13 24.79
CA GLY A 238 -0.75 -20.02 23.86
C GLY A 238 0.51 -19.74 23.05
N LYS A 239 1.70 -19.82 23.67
CA LYS A 239 3.00 -19.72 22.94
C LYS A 239 3.17 -20.82 21.94
N LEU A 240 2.82 -22.07 22.29
CA LEU A 240 2.92 -23.22 21.37
C LEU A 240 1.89 -23.11 20.23
N GLN A 241 0.65 -22.71 20.52
CA GLN A 241 -0.38 -22.49 19.50
C GLN A 241 -0.01 -21.33 18.56
N ASN A 242 0.52 -20.23 19.09
CA ASN A 242 0.99 -19.11 18.30
C ASN A 242 2.21 -19.48 17.45
N PHE A 243 3.12 -20.33 17.98
CA PHE A 243 4.24 -20.86 17.21
C PHE A 243 3.76 -21.76 16.07
N LEU A 244 2.84 -22.69 16.33
CA LEU A 244 2.27 -23.58 15.30
C LEU A 244 1.48 -22.80 14.23
N LYS A 245 0.71 -21.78 14.60
CA LYS A 245 0.01 -20.91 13.64
C LYS A 245 0.98 -20.10 12.78
N ARG A 246 2.11 -19.64 13.34
CA ARG A 246 3.16 -18.93 12.60
C ARG A 246 3.89 -19.82 11.57
N THR A 247 3.95 -21.11 11.80
CA THR A 247 4.63 -22.06 10.89
C THR A 247 3.72 -22.56 9.76
N GLN A 248 2.42 -22.30 9.81
CA GLN A 248 1.44 -22.79 8.82
C GLN A 248 0.92 -21.74 7.83
N GLY A 249 1.27 -20.45 7.97
CA GLY A 249 0.74 -19.38 7.12
C GLY A 249 1.81 -18.46 6.55
N ASP A 250 1.38 -17.55 5.69
CA ASP A 250 2.24 -16.50 5.15
C ASP A 250 2.69 -15.55 6.27
N PRO A 251 3.99 -15.31 6.45
CA PRO A 251 4.48 -14.42 7.49
C PRO A 251 4.01 -12.99 7.23
N PHE A 252 3.48 -12.34 8.28
CA PHE A 252 3.02 -10.96 8.22
C PHE A 252 4.13 -9.99 8.61
N TYR A 253 4.40 -9.03 7.74
CA TYR A 253 5.25 -7.88 8.00
C TYR A 253 4.56 -6.61 7.52
N ALA A 254 4.55 -5.58 8.36
CA ALA A 254 4.20 -4.23 7.94
C ALA A 254 5.22 -3.23 8.50
N VAL A 255 5.52 -2.21 7.71
CA VAL A 255 6.33 -1.06 8.14
C VAL A 255 5.48 0.17 7.98
N VAL A 256 5.30 0.91 9.07
CA VAL A 256 4.42 2.07 9.14
C VAL A 256 5.21 3.30 9.59
N ALA A 257 5.06 4.40 8.88
CA ALA A 257 5.55 5.69 9.30
C ALA A 257 4.52 6.78 8.98
N HIS A 258 4.64 7.92 9.65
CA HIS A 258 3.73 9.05 9.49
C HIS A 258 4.49 10.22 8.88
N ARG A 259 3.79 11.04 8.08
CA ARG A 259 4.30 12.35 7.72
C ARG A 259 4.35 13.23 8.96
N ASN A 260 5.52 13.84 9.23
CA ASN A 260 5.70 14.77 10.32
C ASN A 260 4.75 15.97 10.21
N PHE A 261 4.35 16.54 11.35
CA PHE A 261 3.58 17.79 11.40
C PHE A 261 4.43 19.04 11.10
N LYS A 262 5.76 18.93 11.23
CA LYS A 262 6.64 20.08 11.00
C LYS A 262 6.81 20.34 9.51
N PRO A 263 6.73 21.61 9.06
CA PRO A 263 7.19 21.98 7.73
C PRO A 263 8.67 21.58 7.57
N ILE A 264 9.03 21.15 6.35
CA ILE A 264 10.41 20.73 6.05
C ILE A 264 11.34 21.94 5.89
N ASN A 265 10.76 23.15 5.77
CA ASN A 265 11.48 24.39 5.55
C ASN A 265 11.15 25.38 6.68
N GLU A 266 11.95 25.41 7.69
CA GLU A 266 12.29 26.58 8.51
C GLU A 266 13.81 26.56 8.75
#